data_ffa9fa7e650c59b4f24e744984a0acc6
#
_entry.id   ffa9fa7e650c59b4f24e744984a0acc6
#
_cell.length_a   1.000
_cell.length_b   1.000
_cell.length_c   1.000
_cell.angle_alpha   90.00
_cell.angle_beta   90.00
_cell.angle_gamma   90.00
#
_symmetry.space_group_name_H-M   'P 1'
#
loop_
_entity.id
_entity.type
_entity.pdbx_description
1 polymer ?
#
loop_
_entity_poly.entity_id
_entity_poly.type
_entity_poly.pdbx_seq_one_letter_code
_entity_poly.pdbx_strand_id
1 'polypeptide(L)'
;VDFAELARLLSAELQLVGGVQPLVPGRLWFLGRTQVAQRVIEFFLARGIAWADGKEILRAAPRLQSAQAPVVLCPDRLPQDPEWRQNGRALFRLTEFLRLNESRLVFDFEALADLHRQVAARVEEPLVPTPLPARPDLIRNYCRQNSCLVKDVHFWANVAREDLNKWKLGRPSVPDGGEKAIRIEKLLQRGQKTRT
;
A
#
# COMPACT_ATOMS: atom_id res chain seq x y z
N VAL A 1 -18.60 -19.48 13.63
CA VAL A 1 -17.65 -19.77 12.53
C VAL A 1 -16.25 -19.71 13.10
N ASP A 2 -15.48 -20.80 12.94
CA ASP A 2 -14.06 -20.80 13.24
C ASP A 2 -13.32 -20.11 12.08
N PHE A 3 -12.80 -18.90 12.33
CA PHE A 3 -12.08 -18.12 11.31
C PHE A 3 -10.69 -18.65 11.03
N ALA A 4 -10.08 -19.39 11.95
CA ALA A 4 -8.80 -20.02 11.69
C ALA A 4 -8.97 -21.19 10.71
N GLU A 5 -10.05 -21.95 10.85
CA GLU A 5 -10.41 -23.01 9.89
C GLU A 5 -10.80 -22.43 8.53
N LEU A 6 -11.62 -21.37 8.51
CA LEU A 6 -11.93 -20.64 7.27
C LEU A 6 -10.67 -20.16 6.56
N ALA A 7 -9.70 -19.64 7.31
CA ALA A 7 -8.42 -19.19 6.75
C ALA A 7 -7.65 -20.34 6.09
N ARG A 8 -7.63 -21.54 6.71
CA ARG A 8 -6.99 -22.74 6.13
C ARG A 8 -7.69 -23.21 4.86
N LEU A 9 -9.02 -23.24 4.87
CA LEU A 9 -9.81 -23.62 3.69
C LEU A 9 -9.57 -22.64 2.53
N LEU A 10 -9.59 -21.34 2.79
CA LEU A 10 -9.30 -20.33 1.78
C LEU A 10 -7.88 -20.46 1.22
N SER A 11 -6.89 -20.71 2.09
CA SER A 11 -5.50 -20.91 1.67
C SER A 11 -5.35 -22.12 0.74
N ALA A 12 -6.03 -23.21 1.07
CA ALA A 12 -6.01 -24.44 0.26
C ALA A 12 -6.69 -24.24 -1.11
N GLU A 13 -7.89 -23.67 -1.12
CA GLU A 13 -8.67 -23.44 -2.35
C GLU A 13 -7.99 -22.45 -3.29
N LEU A 14 -7.36 -21.40 -2.73
CA LEU A 14 -6.57 -20.45 -3.50
C LEU A 14 -5.18 -20.97 -3.87
N GLN A 15 -4.83 -22.20 -3.47
CA GLN A 15 -3.52 -22.83 -3.70
C GLN A 15 -2.34 -21.94 -3.27
N LEU A 16 -2.48 -21.28 -2.11
CA LEU A 16 -1.47 -20.36 -1.62
C LEU A 16 -0.29 -21.08 -0.96
N VAL A 17 0.90 -20.51 -1.14
CA VAL A 17 2.14 -21.02 -0.54
C VAL A 17 2.50 -20.20 0.70
N GLY A 18 3.07 -20.85 1.73
CA GLY A 18 3.64 -20.17 2.92
C GLY A 18 2.86 -20.40 4.22
N GLY A 19 1.72 -21.10 4.15
CA GLY A 19 0.92 -21.49 5.32
C GLY A 19 0.21 -20.33 6.02
N VAL A 20 -0.87 -20.67 6.71
CA VAL A 20 -1.71 -19.71 7.44
C VAL A 20 -1.06 -19.28 8.75
N GLN A 21 -1.00 -17.98 9.00
CA GLN A 21 -0.42 -17.40 10.22
C GLN A 21 -1.37 -16.34 10.80
N PRO A 22 -1.75 -16.41 12.09
CA PRO A 22 -2.46 -15.33 12.75
C PRO A 22 -1.51 -14.14 12.95
N LEU A 23 -1.89 -12.97 12.45
CA LEU A 23 -1.14 -11.71 12.62
C LEU A 23 -1.72 -10.87 13.75
N VAL A 24 -3.06 -10.79 13.81
CA VAL A 24 -3.78 -10.19 14.92
C VAL A 24 -4.78 -11.23 15.41
N PRO A 25 -4.72 -11.68 16.67
CA PRO A 25 -5.54 -12.76 17.18
C PRO A 25 -7.03 -12.53 16.96
N GLY A 26 -7.70 -13.50 16.33
CA GLY A 26 -9.13 -13.44 16.03
C GLY A 26 -9.57 -12.40 14.97
N ARG A 27 -8.65 -11.63 14.41
CA ARG A 27 -8.99 -10.48 13.54
C ARG A 27 -8.28 -10.48 12.19
N LEU A 28 -7.03 -10.91 12.11
CA LEU A 28 -6.24 -10.88 10.87
C LEU A 28 -5.37 -12.13 10.75
N TRP A 29 -5.46 -12.79 9.61
CA TRP A 29 -4.61 -13.94 9.25
C TRP A 29 -3.93 -13.66 7.92
N PHE A 30 -2.65 -14.00 7.85
CA PHE A 30 -1.97 -14.20 6.59
C PHE A 30 -2.37 -15.58 6.07
N LEU A 31 -2.86 -15.66 4.84
CA LEU A 31 -3.30 -16.92 4.23
C LEU A 31 -2.18 -17.62 3.46
N GLY A 32 -1.29 -16.84 2.90
CA GLY A 32 -0.22 -17.30 2.02
C GLY A 32 0.05 -16.33 0.90
N ARG A 33 0.82 -16.77 -0.07
CA ARG A 33 1.22 -15.98 -1.24
C ARG A 33 1.11 -16.80 -2.52
N THR A 34 0.90 -16.12 -3.63
CA THR A 34 1.02 -16.68 -4.98
C THR A 34 1.86 -15.76 -5.85
N GLN A 35 2.31 -16.26 -7.00
CA GLN A 35 3.05 -15.47 -7.96
C GLN A 35 2.21 -15.27 -9.22
N VAL A 36 2.01 -14.03 -9.61
CA VAL A 36 1.31 -13.64 -10.83
C VAL A 36 2.19 -12.64 -11.58
N ALA A 37 2.47 -12.91 -12.86
CA ALA A 37 3.27 -12.02 -13.72
C ALA A 37 4.57 -11.52 -13.05
N GLN A 38 5.34 -12.43 -12.44
CA GLN A 38 6.61 -12.16 -11.71
C GLN A 38 6.47 -11.32 -10.42
N ARG A 39 5.26 -11.02 -9.96
CA ARG A 39 5.02 -10.34 -8.69
C ARG A 39 4.47 -11.31 -7.66
N VAL A 40 4.91 -11.13 -6.42
CA VAL A 40 4.40 -11.89 -5.28
C VAL A 40 3.17 -11.16 -4.75
N ILE A 41 2.03 -11.86 -4.74
CA ILE A 41 0.77 -11.38 -4.18
C ILE A 41 0.58 -12.08 -2.84
N GLU A 42 0.35 -11.32 -1.78
CA GLU A 42 0.09 -11.82 -0.45
C GLU A 42 -1.41 -11.71 -0.11
N PHE A 43 -1.99 -12.81 0.38
CA PHE A 43 -3.40 -12.90 0.72
C PHE A 43 -3.59 -12.86 2.23
N PHE A 44 -4.59 -12.11 2.66
CA PHE A 44 -4.96 -11.94 4.06
C PHE A 44 -6.47 -12.13 4.23
N LEU A 45 -6.87 -12.72 5.35
CA LEU A 45 -8.26 -12.72 5.81
C LEU A 45 -8.39 -11.74 6.96
N ALA A 46 -9.28 -10.77 6.85
CA ALA A 46 -9.45 -9.73 7.85
C ALA A 46 -10.90 -9.62 8.30
N ARG A 47 -11.15 -9.79 9.60
CA ARG A 47 -12.47 -9.68 10.24
C ARG A 47 -12.63 -8.35 10.95
N GLY A 48 -13.81 -7.72 10.80
CA GLY A 48 -14.20 -6.53 11.55
C GLY A 48 -13.39 -5.29 11.22
N ILE A 49 -12.81 -5.22 10.02
CA ILE A 49 -12.05 -4.05 9.59
C ILE A 49 -12.92 -2.81 9.35
N ALA A 50 -14.24 -3.00 9.22
CA ALA A 50 -15.22 -1.92 9.14
C ALA A 50 -15.72 -1.45 10.52
N TRP A 51 -15.27 -2.06 11.62
CA TRP A 51 -15.63 -1.64 12.97
C TRP A 51 -14.80 -0.42 13.39
N ALA A 52 -15.21 0.22 14.49
CA ALA A 52 -14.56 1.45 14.97
C ALA A 52 -13.07 1.30 15.24
N ASP A 53 -12.64 0.10 15.66
CA ASP A 53 -11.24 -0.26 15.95
C ASP A 53 -10.49 -0.86 14.73
N GLY A 54 -11.09 -0.83 13.53
CA GLY A 54 -10.49 -1.40 12.32
C GLY A 54 -9.11 -0.86 11.98
N LYS A 55 -8.82 0.41 12.31
CA LYS A 55 -7.50 1.01 12.11
C LYS A 55 -6.42 0.39 13.00
N GLU A 56 -6.78 -0.05 14.18
CA GLU A 56 -5.84 -0.68 15.12
C GLU A 56 -5.32 -2.00 14.57
N ILE A 57 -6.18 -2.77 13.87
CA ILE A 57 -5.77 -3.99 13.18
C ILE A 57 -4.69 -3.70 12.15
N LEU A 58 -4.88 -2.62 11.36
CA LEU A 58 -3.91 -2.23 10.35
C LEU A 58 -2.57 -1.84 10.98
N ARG A 59 -2.61 -1.08 12.08
CA ARG A 59 -1.40 -0.65 12.82
C ARG A 59 -0.67 -1.83 13.47
N ALA A 60 -1.42 -2.81 13.97
CA ALA A 60 -0.87 -4.01 14.61
C ALA A 60 -0.33 -5.05 13.61
N ALA A 61 -0.41 -4.80 12.29
CA ALA A 61 -0.02 -5.75 11.26
C ALA A 61 1.10 -5.21 10.35
N PRO A 62 2.36 -5.16 10.80
CA PRO A 62 3.49 -4.66 10.00
C PRO A 62 3.64 -5.38 8.66
N ARG A 63 3.37 -6.70 8.63
CA ARG A 63 3.43 -7.51 7.42
C ARG A 63 2.43 -7.03 6.36
N LEU A 64 1.19 -6.73 6.75
CA LEU A 64 0.18 -6.20 5.83
C LEU A 64 0.58 -4.80 5.31
N GLN A 65 1.26 -4.00 6.13
CA GLN A 65 1.73 -2.68 5.73
C GLN A 65 2.90 -2.73 4.75
N SER A 66 3.78 -3.71 4.89
CA SER A 66 4.99 -3.88 4.06
C SER A 66 4.75 -4.71 2.79
N ALA A 67 3.61 -5.38 2.66
CA ALA A 67 3.28 -6.19 1.49
C ALA A 67 3.19 -5.32 0.23
N GLN A 68 3.81 -5.78 -0.87
CA GLN A 68 3.84 -5.02 -2.14
C GLN A 68 2.49 -5.01 -2.87
N ALA A 69 1.78 -6.13 -2.87
CA ALA A 69 0.48 -6.29 -3.51
C ALA A 69 -0.46 -7.10 -2.60
N PRO A 70 -0.92 -6.52 -1.47
CA PRO A 70 -1.77 -7.24 -0.53
C PRO A 70 -3.21 -7.32 -1.02
N VAL A 71 -3.75 -8.53 -0.99
CA VAL A 71 -5.18 -8.84 -1.20
C VAL A 71 -5.79 -9.16 0.15
N VAL A 72 -6.80 -8.42 0.54
CA VAL A 72 -7.49 -8.59 1.83
C VAL A 72 -8.91 -9.08 1.59
N LEU A 73 -9.20 -10.27 2.06
CA LEU A 73 -10.51 -10.90 1.99
C LEU A 73 -11.29 -10.58 3.27
N CYS A 74 -12.49 -10.03 3.11
CA CYS A 74 -13.33 -9.56 4.20
C CYS A 74 -14.61 -10.40 4.27
N PRO A 75 -14.86 -11.13 5.36
CA PRO A 75 -16.14 -11.83 5.54
C PRO A 75 -17.30 -10.87 5.79
N ASP A 76 -16.98 -9.71 6.33
CA ASP A 76 -17.90 -8.65 6.72
C ASP A 76 -18.00 -7.54 5.66
N ARG A 77 -18.39 -6.36 6.10
CA ARG A 77 -18.43 -5.15 5.28
C ARG A 77 -17.03 -4.65 4.99
N LEU A 78 -16.84 -4.09 3.80
CA LEU A 78 -15.60 -3.39 3.47
C LEU A 78 -15.49 -2.09 4.28
N PRO A 79 -14.28 -1.73 4.73
CA PRO A 79 -14.06 -0.49 5.46
C PRO A 79 -14.30 0.71 4.53
N GLN A 80 -14.90 1.76 5.10
CA GLN A 80 -15.03 3.04 4.41
C GLN A 80 -13.77 3.90 4.58
N ASP A 81 -12.94 3.57 5.55
CA ASP A 81 -11.71 4.30 5.85
C ASP A 81 -10.71 4.22 4.69
N PRO A 82 -10.24 5.36 4.17
CA PRO A 82 -9.30 5.42 3.06
C PRO A 82 -7.95 4.80 3.40
N GLU A 83 -7.53 4.71 4.67
CA GLU A 83 -6.27 4.07 5.07
C GLU A 83 -6.21 2.60 4.62
N TRP A 84 -7.33 1.89 4.61
CA TRP A 84 -7.41 0.51 4.14
C TRP A 84 -7.18 0.35 2.63
N ARG A 85 -7.38 1.41 1.85
CA ARG A 85 -7.18 1.41 0.39
C ARG A 85 -5.82 1.97 -0.04
N GLN A 86 -5.02 2.43 0.90
CA GLN A 86 -3.67 2.93 0.62
C GLN A 86 -2.70 1.79 0.31
N ASN A 87 -1.56 2.12 -0.27
CA ASN A 87 -0.48 1.18 -0.60
C ASN A 87 -0.92 0.03 -1.53
N GLY A 88 -1.85 0.28 -2.45
CA GLY A 88 -2.27 -0.71 -3.45
C GLY A 88 -3.05 -1.89 -2.90
N ARG A 89 -3.58 -1.82 -1.67
CA ARG A 89 -4.38 -2.92 -1.09
C ARG A 89 -5.66 -3.15 -1.89
N ALA A 90 -5.87 -4.39 -2.29
CA ALA A 90 -7.09 -4.84 -2.92
C ALA A 90 -8.01 -5.47 -1.86
N LEU A 91 -9.21 -4.91 -1.67
CA LEU A 91 -10.19 -5.39 -0.69
C LEU A 91 -11.34 -6.08 -1.42
N PHE A 92 -11.67 -7.30 -1.00
CA PHE A 92 -12.75 -8.10 -1.56
C PHE A 92 -13.64 -8.67 -0.47
N ARG A 93 -14.93 -8.77 -0.74
CA ARG A 93 -15.87 -9.47 0.15
C ARG A 93 -15.85 -10.96 -0.14
N LEU A 94 -15.80 -11.77 0.90
CA LEU A 94 -15.92 -13.24 0.75
C LEU A 94 -17.23 -13.64 0.12
N THR A 95 -18.32 -12.89 0.35
CA THR A 95 -19.64 -13.15 -0.23
C THR A 95 -19.71 -12.97 -1.74
N GLU A 96 -18.68 -12.41 -2.36
CA GLU A 96 -18.60 -12.24 -3.83
C GLU A 96 -18.22 -13.56 -4.52
N PHE A 97 -17.51 -14.46 -3.83
CA PHE A 97 -17.06 -15.73 -4.39
C PHE A 97 -17.24 -16.95 -3.47
N LEU A 98 -17.82 -16.74 -2.28
CA LEU A 98 -18.08 -17.80 -1.32
C LEU A 98 -19.55 -17.84 -0.99
N ARG A 99 -20.18 -19.00 -1.21
CA ARG A 99 -21.58 -19.25 -0.87
C ARG A 99 -21.67 -20.39 0.12
N LEU A 100 -22.66 -20.32 1.00
CA LEU A 100 -23.00 -21.42 1.87
C LEU A 100 -24.16 -22.19 1.21
N ASN A 101 -23.92 -23.45 0.86
CA ASN A 101 -24.95 -24.34 0.35
C ASN A 101 -25.03 -25.55 1.28
N GLU A 102 -26.23 -25.79 1.88
CA GLU A 102 -26.51 -26.95 2.76
C GLU A 102 -25.40 -27.19 3.82
N SER A 103 -24.92 -26.12 4.48
CA SER A 103 -23.86 -26.15 5.47
C SER A 103 -22.45 -26.42 4.91
N ARG A 104 -22.25 -26.44 3.60
CA ARG A 104 -20.96 -26.53 2.95
C ARG A 104 -20.57 -25.20 2.31
N LEU A 105 -19.31 -24.83 2.46
CA LEU A 105 -18.74 -23.70 1.74
C LEU A 105 -18.52 -24.11 0.28
N VAL A 106 -19.15 -23.39 -0.64
CA VAL A 106 -19.00 -23.61 -2.08
C VAL A 106 -18.33 -22.38 -2.66
N PHE A 107 -17.20 -22.61 -3.33
CA PHE A 107 -16.49 -21.55 -4.03
C PHE A 107 -17.05 -21.37 -5.43
N ASP A 108 -17.31 -20.13 -5.78
CA ASP A 108 -17.60 -19.73 -7.14
C ASP A 108 -16.29 -19.56 -7.90
N PHE A 109 -15.92 -20.60 -8.66
CA PHE A 109 -14.64 -20.62 -9.38
C PHE A 109 -14.58 -19.56 -10.49
N GLU A 110 -15.70 -19.15 -11.08
CA GLU A 110 -15.73 -18.06 -12.05
C GLU A 110 -15.42 -16.73 -11.37
N ALA A 111 -16.08 -16.44 -10.25
CA ALA A 111 -15.79 -15.25 -9.44
C ALA A 111 -14.36 -15.26 -8.92
N LEU A 112 -13.80 -16.43 -8.60
CA LEU A 112 -12.40 -16.58 -8.18
C LEU A 112 -11.43 -16.32 -9.32
N ALA A 113 -11.73 -16.78 -10.53
CA ALA A 113 -10.95 -16.48 -11.73
C ALA A 113 -11.02 -14.98 -12.08
N ASP A 114 -12.19 -14.34 -11.86
CA ASP A 114 -12.34 -12.90 -12.00
C ASP A 114 -11.51 -12.13 -10.97
N LEU A 115 -11.49 -12.59 -9.72
CA LEU A 115 -10.63 -12.05 -8.68
C LEU A 115 -9.16 -12.09 -9.11
N HIS A 116 -8.70 -13.25 -9.59
CA HIS A 116 -7.34 -13.39 -10.09
C HIS A 116 -7.06 -12.46 -11.27
N ARG A 117 -8.00 -12.32 -12.21
CA ARG A 117 -7.88 -11.38 -13.34
C ARG A 117 -7.82 -9.92 -12.87
N GLN A 118 -8.67 -9.52 -11.92
CA GLN A 118 -8.67 -8.17 -11.36
C GLN A 118 -7.40 -7.85 -10.61
N VAL A 119 -6.87 -8.81 -9.85
CA VAL A 119 -5.59 -8.67 -9.14
C VAL A 119 -4.44 -8.58 -10.15
N ALA A 120 -4.43 -9.45 -11.17
CA ALA A 120 -3.44 -9.42 -12.25
C ALA A 120 -3.48 -8.07 -12.99
N ALA A 121 -4.65 -7.59 -13.39
CA ALA A 121 -4.82 -6.29 -14.06
C ALA A 121 -4.31 -5.13 -13.21
N ARG A 122 -4.57 -5.12 -11.89
CA ARG A 122 -4.02 -4.11 -10.97
C ARG A 122 -2.51 -4.21 -10.81
N VAL A 123 -1.97 -5.42 -10.95
CA VAL A 123 -0.53 -5.67 -10.92
C VAL A 123 0.14 -5.24 -12.23
N GLU A 124 -0.57 -5.43 -13.35
CA GLU A 124 -0.11 -5.03 -14.68
C GLU A 124 -0.33 -3.53 -14.94
N GLU A 125 -1.29 -2.90 -14.25
CA GLU A 125 -1.37 -1.45 -14.26
C GLU A 125 -0.01 -0.94 -13.77
N PRO A 126 0.82 -0.37 -14.66
CA PRO A 126 2.06 0.21 -14.19
C PRO A 126 1.63 1.17 -13.10
N LEU A 127 2.24 1.06 -11.92
CA LEU A 127 2.18 2.14 -10.94
C LEU A 127 2.56 3.37 -11.77
N VAL A 128 1.53 4.03 -12.35
CA VAL A 128 1.74 5.35 -12.92
C VAL A 128 2.27 6.10 -11.72
N PRO A 129 3.56 6.36 -11.67
CA PRO A 129 4.14 7.03 -10.52
C PRO A 129 3.28 8.28 -10.46
N THR A 130 2.50 8.41 -9.36
CA THR A 130 1.77 9.67 -9.11
C THR A 130 2.77 10.72 -9.49
N PRO A 131 2.54 11.51 -10.55
CA PRO A 131 3.59 12.33 -11.11
C PRO A 131 4.15 13.10 -9.93
N LEU A 132 5.41 12.82 -9.58
CA LEU A 132 6.06 13.48 -8.45
C LEU A 132 5.77 14.95 -8.66
N PRO A 133 5.16 15.64 -7.68
CA PRO A 133 4.81 17.03 -7.85
C PRO A 133 6.03 17.72 -8.43
N ALA A 134 5.83 18.51 -9.50
CA ALA A 134 6.93 19.10 -10.23
C ALA A 134 7.92 19.73 -9.23
N ARG A 135 9.21 19.55 -9.41
CA ARG A 135 10.24 20.03 -8.46
C ARG A 135 9.99 21.45 -7.91
N PRO A 136 9.49 22.40 -8.72
CA PRO A 136 9.06 23.69 -8.21
C PRO A 136 7.94 23.63 -7.16
N ASP A 137 7.00 22.72 -7.31
CA ASP A 137 5.87 22.57 -6.39
C ASP A 137 6.31 21.93 -5.07
N LEU A 138 7.27 21.00 -5.10
CA LEU A 138 7.89 20.45 -3.89
C LEU A 138 8.51 21.55 -3.03
N ILE A 139 9.26 22.47 -3.64
CA ILE A 139 9.87 23.61 -2.93
C ILE A 139 8.78 24.55 -2.40
N ARG A 140 7.79 24.90 -3.21
CA ARG A 140 6.69 25.78 -2.77
C ARG A 140 5.93 25.19 -1.59
N ASN A 141 5.61 23.89 -1.64
CA ASN A 141 4.91 23.20 -0.58
C ASN A 141 5.76 23.19 0.71
N TYR A 142 7.05 22.87 0.58
CA TYR A 142 7.99 22.93 1.71
C TYR A 142 8.02 24.32 2.35
N CYS A 143 8.17 25.37 1.54
CA CYS A 143 8.20 26.75 2.03
C CYS A 143 6.91 27.17 2.69
N ARG A 144 5.75 26.76 2.16
CA ARG A 144 4.44 27.02 2.77
C ARG A 144 4.29 26.31 4.11
N GLN A 145 4.76 25.07 4.22
CA GLN A 145 4.66 24.27 5.45
C GLN A 145 5.59 24.77 6.56
N ASN A 146 6.77 25.27 6.17
CA ASN A 146 7.80 25.71 7.13
C ASN A 146 7.90 27.24 7.26
N SER A 147 6.95 28.00 6.70
CA SER A 147 6.91 29.47 6.74
C SER A 147 8.23 30.11 6.30
N CYS A 148 8.88 29.55 5.27
CA CYS A 148 10.15 30.02 4.76
C CYS A 148 10.05 30.54 3.32
N LEU A 149 11.05 31.28 2.87
CA LEU A 149 11.14 31.75 1.51
C LEU A 149 11.92 30.75 0.62
N VAL A 150 11.56 30.66 -0.63
CA VAL A 150 12.25 29.79 -1.61
C VAL A 150 13.75 30.07 -1.65
N LYS A 151 14.15 31.33 -1.44
CA LYS A 151 15.56 31.75 -1.37
C LYS A 151 16.34 31.12 -0.21
N ASP A 152 15.66 30.69 0.85
CA ASP A 152 16.31 30.16 2.05
C ASP A 152 16.57 28.64 1.95
N VAL A 153 15.86 27.96 1.04
CA VAL A 153 15.98 26.50 0.85
C VAL A 153 17.39 26.08 0.46
N HIS A 154 18.08 26.85 -0.37
CA HIS A 154 19.46 26.54 -0.78
C HIS A 154 20.43 26.56 0.42
N PHE A 155 20.24 27.50 1.34
CA PHE A 155 21.04 27.59 2.55
C PHE A 155 20.83 26.38 3.46
N TRP A 156 19.58 25.99 3.69
CA TRP A 156 19.27 24.85 4.54
C TRP A 156 19.64 23.49 3.92
N ALA A 157 19.61 23.39 2.58
CA ALA A 157 20.09 22.20 1.88
C ALA A 157 21.63 22.17 1.76
N ASN A 158 22.32 23.24 2.16
CA ASN A 158 23.76 23.43 1.99
C ASN A 158 24.22 23.22 0.54
N VAL A 159 23.53 23.89 -0.38
CA VAL A 159 23.84 23.89 -1.83
C VAL A 159 23.88 25.33 -2.35
N ALA A 160 24.62 25.57 -3.44
CA ALA A 160 24.63 26.88 -4.07
C ALA A 160 23.21 27.18 -4.65
N ARG A 161 22.84 28.47 -4.66
CA ARG A 161 21.55 28.94 -5.21
C ARG A 161 21.36 28.54 -6.68
N GLU A 162 22.45 28.54 -7.44
CA GLU A 162 22.44 28.10 -8.83
C GLU A 162 22.15 26.60 -8.96
N ASP A 163 22.70 25.77 -8.09
CA ASP A 163 22.44 24.34 -8.07
C ASP A 163 20.98 24.03 -7.72
N LEU A 164 20.38 24.75 -6.77
CA LEU A 164 18.96 24.65 -6.48
C LEU A 164 18.10 25.01 -7.69
N ASN A 165 18.45 26.09 -8.40
CA ASN A 165 17.73 26.48 -9.61
C ASN A 165 17.89 25.47 -10.74
N LYS A 166 19.08 24.89 -10.92
CA LYS A 166 19.33 23.82 -11.89
C LYS A 166 18.53 22.56 -11.56
N TRP A 167 18.53 22.15 -10.30
CA TRP A 167 17.74 21.02 -9.83
C TRP A 167 16.24 21.25 -10.04
N LYS A 168 15.71 22.43 -9.69
CA LYS A 168 14.33 22.85 -9.92
C LYS A 168 13.89 22.72 -11.37
N LEU A 169 14.81 23.03 -12.31
CA LEU A 169 14.55 22.97 -13.76
C LEU A 169 14.88 21.62 -14.39
N GLY A 170 15.34 20.62 -13.59
CA GLY A 170 15.72 19.31 -14.11
C GLY A 170 16.97 19.32 -14.99
N ARG A 171 17.83 20.34 -14.87
CA ARG A 171 19.01 20.46 -15.73
C ARG A 171 20.14 19.49 -15.36
N PRO A 172 20.90 18.96 -16.33
CA PRO A 172 21.88 17.88 -16.12
C PRO A 172 23.09 18.23 -15.25
N SER A 173 23.31 19.51 -14.91
CA SER A 173 24.38 19.93 -13.98
C SER A 173 24.13 19.55 -12.52
N VAL A 174 22.91 19.12 -12.17
CA VAL A 174 22.58 18.46 -10.90
C VAL A 174 21.82 17.18 -11.28
N PRO A 175 22.52 16.13 -11.72
CA PRO A 175 21.90 14.89 -12.16
C PRO A 175 21.11 14.25 -11.01
N ASP A 176 20.01 13.57 -11.37
CA ASP A 176 19.23 12.81 -10.42
C ASP A 176 20.14 11.75 -9.75
N GLY A 177 20.13 11.73 -8.41
CA GLY A 177 21.03 10.87 -7.62
C GLY A 177 22.40 11.49 -7.29
N GLY A 178 22.74 12.70 -7.78
CA GLY A 178 23.93 13.41 -7.33
C GLY A 178 23.83 13.85 -5.86
N GLU A 179 24.96 13.99 -5.17
CA GLU A 179 25.00 14.34 -3.73
C GLU A 179 24.19 15.60 -3.39
N LYS A 180 24.22 16.61 -4.26
CA LYS A 180 23.47 17.85 -4.09
C LYS A 180 21.95 17.64 -4.26
N ALA A 181 21.53 16.83 -5.23
CA ALA A 181 20.14 16.46 -5.41
C ALA A 181 19.62 15.71 -4.18
N ILE A 182 20.38 14.73 -3.66
CA ILE A 182 20.05 13.98 -2.45
C ILE A 182 19.90 14.92 -1.24
N ARG A 183 20.75 15.93 -1.08
CA ARG A 183 20.64 16.90 0.02
C ARG A 183 19.35 17.72 -0.07
N ILE A 184 18.98 18.19 -1.25
CA ILE A 184 17.74 18.93 -1.49
C ILE A 184 16.54 18.03 -1.17
N GLU A 185 16.50 16.82 -1.68
CA GLU A 185 15.41 15.87 -1.48
C GLU A 185 15.26 15.46 -0.02
N LYS A 186 16.38 15.18 0.69
CA LYS A 186 16.35 14.89 2.14
C LYS A 186 15.78 16.06 2.96
N LEU A 187 16.12 17.30 2.59
CA LEU A 187 15.55 18.46 3.26
C LEU A 187 14.05 18.55 3.05
N LEU A 188 13.58 18.41 1.80
CA LEU A 188 12.17 18.51 1.45
C LEU A 188 11.34 17.38 2.11
N GLN A 189 11.91 16.18 2.25
CA GLN A 189 11.26 15.05 2.94
C GLN A 189 11.17 15.24 4.47
N ARG A 190 12.16 15.86 5.10
CA ARG A 190 12.13 16.15 6.55
C ARG A 190 10.99 17.10 6.92
N GLY A 191 10.70 18.07 6.09
CA GLY A 191 9.58 18.99 6.31
C GLY A 191 8.20 18.34 6.21
N GLN A 192 8.07 17.18 5.57
CA GLN A 192 6.82 16.43 5.49
C GLN A 192 6.55 15.57 6.74
N LYS A 193 7.58 15.21 7.53
CA LYS A 193 7.46 14.32 8.70
C LYS A 193 7.07 15.01 10.01
N THR A 194 7.03 16.33 10.06
CA THR A 194 6.79 17.08 11.31
C THR A 194 5.33 17.44 11.58
N ARG A 195 4.37 16.75 10.92
CA ARG A 195 2.93 16.87 11.22
C ARG A 195 2.32 15.48 11.36
N THR A 196 2.64 14.80 12.44
CA THR A 196 1.83 13.72 13.03
C THR A 196 1.54 14.09 14.46
#